data_f45d0444553393d222c2865ea37c53f4
#
_entry.id   f45d0444553393d222c2865ea37c53f4
#
_cell.length_a   1.000
_cell.length_b   1.000
_cell.length_c   1.000
_cell.angle_alpha   90.00
_cell.angle_beta   90.00
_cell.angle_gamma   90.00
#
_symmetry.space_group_name_H-M   'P 1'
#
loop_
_entity.id
_entity.type
_entity.pdbx_description
1 polymer ?
#
loop_
_entity_poly.entity_id
_entity_poly.type
_entity_poly.pdbx_seq_one_letter_code
_entity_poly.pdbx_strand_id
1 'polypeptide(L)'
;SSHCGENFHINELKNWIKKIKLKPTNLQCGIHNPLDKKSSEKFLLSGSKRNQLLNNCAGKHLAMLSNCLVNKFNIQNYLDFNHPHQKKIRDIFTIFTESKILTKSYGIDGCSAPQYAFKIKELSTALINLFKSYNFKFEFSEQVKRMINSILQNPLYIGGTNNLDSNLIKISKNK
;
A
#
# COMPACT_ATOMS: atom_id res chain seq x y z
N SER A 1 0.01 0.60 3.15
CA SER A 1 0.73 1.02 4.36
C SER A 1 2.08 1.62 3.99
N SER A 2 2.54 2.53 4.80
CA SER A 2 3.82 3.21 4.63
C SER A 2 4.79 2.66 5.67
N HIS A 3 5.68 1.73 5.26
CA HIS A 3 6.62 1.13 6.19
C HIS A 3 7.79 2.09 6.52
N CYS A 4 8.39 1.93 7.71
CA CYS A 4 9.49 2.78 8.15
C CYS A 4 10.89 2.28 7.71
N GLY A 5 10.99 1.14 7.04
CA GLY A 5 12.24 0.61 6.48
C GLY A 5 13.08 -0.20 7.47
N GLU A 6 12.51 -0.72 8.55
CA GLU A 6 13.18 -1.68 9.41
C GLU A 6 13.51 -2.98 8.66
N ASN A 7 14.51 -3.73 9.13
CA ASN A 7 15.03 -4.92 8.44
C ASN A 7 13.95 -5.94 8.08
N PHE A 8 12.97 -6.18 8.93
CA PHE A 8 11.90 -7.13 8.64
C PHE A 8 11.01 -6.66 7.48
N HIS A 9 10.73 -5.34 7.36
CA HIS A 9 10.04 -4.79 6.19
C HIS A 9 10.83 -5.05 4.91
N ILE A 10 12.12 -4.71 4.92
CA ILE A 10 12.97 -4.85 3.74
C ILE A 10 13.13 -6.32 3.33
N ASN A 11 13.24 -7.23 4.30
CA ASN A 11 13.34 -8.66 4.02
C ASN A 11 12.06 -9.20 3.35
N GLU A 12 10.87 -8.83 3.85
CA GLU A 12 9.62 -9.23 3.22
C GLU A 12 9.45 -8.65 1.81
N LEU A 13 9.84 -7.40 1.60
CA LEU A 13 9.82 -6.81 0.25
C LEU A 13 10.79 -7.52 -0.70
N LYS A 14 11.97 -7.93 -0.23
CA LYS A 14 12.92 -8.75 -1.01
C LYS A 14 12.33 -10.11 -1.35
N ASN A 15 11.68 -10.78 -0.39
CA ASN A 15 11.02 -12.05 -0.60
C ASN A 15 9.89 -11.91 -1.63
N TRP A 16 9.07 -10.86 -1.48
CA TRP A 16 7.95 -10.61 -2.38
C TRP A 16 8.40 -10.34 -3.81
N ILE A 17 9.36 -9.43 -4.01
CA ILE A 17 9.84 -9.09 -5.35
C ILE A 17 10.50 -10.28 -6.05
N LYS A 18 11.22 -11.12 -5.30
CA LYS A 18 11.78 -12.39 -5.80
C LYS A 18 10.68 -13.36 -6.22
N LYS A 19 9.62 -13.50 -5.41
CA LYS A 19 8.48 -14.38 -5.71
C LYS A 19 7.77 -13.99 -7.00
N ILE A 20 7.61 -12.70 -7.27
CA ILE A 20 6.99 -12.19 -8.51
C ILE A 20 7.99 -12.04 -9.67
N LYS A 21 9.25 -12.45 -9.49
CA LYS A 21 10.32 -12.45 -10.50
C LYS A 21 10.58 -11.05 -11.11
N LEU A 22 10.49 -10.00 -10.30
CA LEU A 22 10.82 -8.63 -10.71
C LEU A 22 12.11 -8.15 -10.03
N LYS A 23 12.58 -6.97 -10.46
CA LYS A 23 13.75 -6.27 -9.89
C LYS A 23 13.29 -4.99 -9.17
N PRO A 24 14.05 -4.47 -8.19
CA PRO A 24 13.74 -3.19 -7.55
C PRO A 24 13.52 -2.04 -8.54
N THR A 25 14.24 -2.04 -9.66
CA THR A 25 14.12 -1.06 -10.75
C THR A 25 12.78 -1.09 -11.49
N ASN A 26 11.94 -2.11 -11.30
CA ASN A 26 10.59 -2.13 -11.84
C ASN A 26 9.61 -1.29 -11.00
N LEU A 27 9.96 -0.95 -9.75
CA LEU A 27 9.17 -0.06 -8.92
C LEU A 27 9.40 1.38 -9.35
N GLN A 28 8.33 2.09 -9.65
CA GLN A 28 8.38 3.50 -10.10
C GLN A 28 8.30 4.50 -8.93
N CYS A 29 8.46 4.04 -7.68
CA CYS A 29 8.65 4.92 -6.54
C CYS A 29 10.09 5.46 -6.50
N GLY A 30 10.26 6.65 -5.92
CA GLY A 30 11.57 7.23 -5.66
C GLY A 30 12.41 6.39 -4.69
N ILE A 31 13.64 6.81 -4.47
CA ILE A 31 14.59 6.17 -3.54
C ILE A 31 14.87 7.13 -2.40
N HIS A 32 14.77 6.66 -1.16
CA HIS A 32 15.18 7.40 0.04
C HIS A 32 15.79 6.44 1.08
N ASN A 33 16.38 6.96 2.14
CA ASN A 33 16.85 6.15 3.26
C ASN A 33 15.65 5.60 4.05
N PRO A 34 15.82 4.53 4.84
CA PRO A 34 14.81 4.10 5.80
C PRO A 34 14.33 5.26 6.67
N LEU A 35 13.02 5.33 6.95
CA LEU A 35 12.43 6.38 7.79
C LEU A 35 12.69 6.14 9.27
N ASP A 36 12.88 4.88 9.69
CA ASP A 36 13.32 4.58 11.04
C ASP A 36 14.77 5.04 11.22
N LYS A 37 15.01 5.87 12.24
CA LYS A 37 16.33 6.49 12.49
C LYS A 37 17.44 5.46 12.66
N LYS A 38 17.21 4.45 13.50
CA LYS A 38 18.21 3.40 13.76
C LYS A 38 18.51 2.56 12.51
N SER A 39 17.49 2.25 11.73
CA SER A 39 17.66 1.51 10.47
C SER A 39 18.39 2.36 9.42
N SER A 40 18.11 3.66 9.37
CA SER A 40 18.80 4.61 8.49
C SER A 40 20.29 4.72 8.83
N GLU A 41 20.63 4.89 10.11
CA GLU A 41 22.02 4.94 10.58
C GLU A 41 22.78 3.65 10.22
N LYS A 42 22.21 2.48 10.53
CA LYS A 42 22.80 1.17 10.17
C LYS A 42 22.99 1.02 8.66
N PHE A 43 22.01 1.47 7.88
CA PHE A 43 22.07 1.40 6.42
C PHE A 43 23.23 2.26 5.89
N LEU A 44 23.40 3.49 6.38
CA LEU A 44 24.49 4.40 5.98
C LEU A 44 25.84 3.83 6.33
N LEU A 45 26.00 3.26 7.53
CA LEU A 45 27.26 2.63 7.97
C LEU A 45 27.58 1.35 7.19
N SER A 46 26.61 0.66 6.63
CA SER A 46 26.82 -0.58 5.88
C SER A 46 27.44 -0.39 4.49
N GLY A 47 27.50 0.83 3.97
CA GLY A 47 27.92 1.11 2.60
C GLY A 47 27.01 0.51 1.51
N SER A 48 25.85 -0.01 1.88
CA SER A 48 24.92 -0.66 0.95
C SER A 48 24.34 0.31 -0.07
N LYS A 49 24.13 -0.15 -1.31
CA LYS A 49 23.50 0.66 -2.36
C LYS A 49 22.02 0.84 -2.11
N ARG A 50 21.55 2.07 -2.25
CA ARG A 50 20.13 2.41 -2.18
C ARG A 50 19.38 1.80 -3.37
N ASN A 51 18.13 1.41 -3.13
CA ASN A 51 17.21 1.00 -4.19
C ASN A 51 15.76 1.29 -3.77
N GLN A 52 14.82 1.05 -4.67
CA GLN A 52 13.41 1.38 -4.50
C GLN A 52 12.72 0.62 -3.33
N LEU A 53 13.26 -0.51 -2.88
CA LEU A 53 12.70 -1.23 -1.73
C LEU A 53 12.83 -0.47 -0.41
N LEU A 54 13.73 0.53 -0.35
CA LEU A 54 13.85 1.40 0.83
C LEU A 54 12.73 2.44 0.89
N ASN A 55 12.05 2.71 -0.24
CA ASN A 55 10.92 3.64 -0.25
C ASN A 55 9.79 3.11 0.63
N ASN A 56 9.26 3.96 1.49
CA ASN A 56 8.15 3.61 2.40
C ASN A 56 6.91 3.07 1.67
N CYS A 57 6.70 3.43 0.41
CA CYS A 57 5.60 2.94 -0.42
C CYS A 57 5.95 1.70 -1.27
N ALA A 58 7.14 1.11 -1.13
CA ALA A 58 7.56 -0.04 -1.94
C ALA A 58 6.55 -1.20 -1.91
N GLY A 59 5.95 -1.48 -0.74
CA GLY A 59 4.89 -2.49 -0.60
C GLY A 59 3.64 -2.17 -1.45
N LYS A 60 3.23 -0.89 -1.51
CA LYS A 60 2.13 -0.44 -2.38
C LYS A 60 2.46 -0.70 -3.85
N HIS A 61 3.68 -0.36 -4.28
CA HIS A 61 4.13 -0.58 -5.65
C HIS A 61 4.23 -2.08 -6.00
N LEU A 62 4.72 -2.92 -5.09
CA LEU A 62 4.72 -4.37 -5.27
C LEU A 62 3.31 -4.95 -5.40
N ALA A 63 2.35 -4.44 -4.62
CA ALA A 63 0.95 -4.85 -4.74
C ALA A 63 0.37 -4.47 -6.11
N MET A 64 0.62 -3.25 -6.60
CA MET A 64 0.19 -2.80 -7.93
C MET A 64 0.81 -3.66 -9.04
N LEU A 65 2.12 -3.92 -8.97
CA LEU A 65 2.81 -4.77 -9.94
C LEU A 65 2.31 -6.22 -9.89
N SER A 66 2.07 -6.77 -8.69
CA SER A 66 1.48 -8.12 -8.55
C SER A 66 0.11 -8.21 -9.20
N ASN A 67 -0.73 -7.18 -9.02
CA ASN A 67 -2.04 -7.12 -9.69
C ASN A 67 -1.89 -7.02 -11.22
N CYS A 68 -0.91 -6.27 -11.72
CA CYS A 68 -0.63 -6.20 -13.15
C CYS A 68 -0.22 -7.57 -13.70
N LEU A 69 0.67 -8.29 -13.02
CA LEU A 69 1.11 -9.63 -13.45
C LEU A 69 -0.04 -10.63 -13.48
N VAL A 70 -0.86 -10.68 -12.43
CA VAL A 70 -2.01 -11.59 -12.36
C VAL A 70 -3.04 -11.31 -13.47
N ASN A 71 -3.26 -10.05 -13.81
CA ASN A 71 -4.21 -9.65 -14.87
C ASN A 71 -3.56 -9.54 -16.26
N LYS A 72 -2.27 -9.86 -16.39
CA LYS A 72 -1.51 -9.73 -17.65
C LYS A 72 -1.50 -8.30 -18.22
N PHE A 73 -1.50 -7.29 -17.32
CA PHE A 73 -1.35 -5.89 -17.71
C PHE A 73 0.13 -5.52 -17.87
N ASN A 74 0.39 -4.48 -18.65
CA ASN A 74 1.74 -3.94 -18.78
C ASN A 74 2.25 -3.42 -17.42
N ILE A 75 3.49 -3.75 -17.05
CA ILE A 75 4.10 -3.32 -15.79
C ILE A 75 4.91 -2.02 -15.91
N GLN A 76 5.11 -1.48 -17.11
CA GLN A 76 6.00 -0.32 -17.31
C GLN A 76 5.32 1.01 -16.96
N ASN A 77 4.02 1.12 -17.11
CA ASN A 77 3.26 2.35 -16.91
C ASN A 77 2.07 2.17 -15.96
N TYR A 78 2.22 1.29 -14.97
CA TYR A 78 1.13 0.94 -14.03
C TYR A 78 0.65 2.11 -13.15
N LEU A 79 1.35 3.23 -13.15
CA LEU A 79 0.96 4.46 -12.45
C LEU A 79 0.15 5.43 -13.34
N ASP A 80 0.12 5.21 -14.65
CA ASP A 80 -0.67 6.06 -15.55
C ASP A 80 -2.15 6.01 -15.18
N PHE A 81 -2.79 7.17 -15.12
CA PHE A 81 -4.22 7.30 -14.80
C PHE A 81 -5.10 6.41 -15.70
N ASN A 82 -4.79 6.29 -16.98
CA ASN A 82 -5.55 5.50 -17.95
C ASN A 82 -5.18 4.01 -17.95
N HIS A 83 -4.17 3.61 -17.18
CA HIS A 83 -3.76 2.21 -17.11
C HIS A 83 -4.90 1.32 -16.56
N PRO A 84 -5.11 0.10 -17.09
CA PRO A 84 -6.17 -0.80 -16.65
C PRO A 84 -6.17 -1.08 -15.14
N HIS A 85 -4.97 -1.17 -14.53
CA HIS A 85 -4.83 -1.33 -13.09
C HIS A 85 -5.38 -0.11 -12.32
N GLN A 86 -5.04 1.12 -12.75
CA GLN A 86 -5.54 2.34 -12.10
C GLN A 86 -7.05 2.52 -12.30
N LYS A 87 -7.59 2.08 -13.44
CA LYS A 87 -9.03 2.02 -13.65
C LYS A 87 -9.72 1.10 -12.64
N LYS A 88 -9.19 -0.13 -12.44
CA LYS A 88 -9.72 -1.05 -11.40
C LYS A 88 -9.70 -0.43 -10.00
N ILE A 89 -8.65 0.30 -9.64
CA ILE A 89 -8.59 1.00 -8.35
C ILE A 89 -9.72 2.02 -8.25
N ARG A 90 -9.94 2.84 -9.27
CA ARG A 90 -11.04 3.82 -9.29
C ARG A 90 -12.41 3.17 -9.25
N ASP A 91 -12.61 2.06 -9.94
CA ASP A 91 -13.87 1.30 -9.91
C ASP A 91 -14.17 0.81 -8.48
N ILE A 92 -13.16 0.28 -7.76
CA ILE A 92 -13.31 -0.12 -6.36
C ILE A 92 -13.62 1.10 -5.47
N PHE A 93 -12.91 2.21 -5.64
CA PHE A 93 -13.23 3.44 -4.91
C PHE A 93 -14.65 3.91 -5.19
N THR A 94 -15.11 3.86 -6.45
CA THR A 94 -16.48 4.23 -6.81
C THR A 94 -17.53 3.40 -6.06
N ILE A 95 -17.27 2.09 -5.91
CA ILE A 95 -18.15 1.19 -5.16
C ILE A 95 -18.21 1.58 -3.67
N PHE A 96 -17.04 1.79 -3.05
CA PHE A 96 -16.99 2.08 -1.62
C PHE A 96 -17.42 3.50 -1.27
N THR A 97 -17.10 4.50 -2.10
CA THR A 97 -17.44 5.91 -1.86
C THR A 97 -18.84 6.29 -2.36
N GLU A 98 -19.46 5.43 -3.18
CA GLU A 98 -20.68 5.71 -3.93
C GLU A 98 -20.57 6.99 -4.78
N SER A 99 -19.35 7.32 -5.22
CA SER A 99 -19.05 8.53 -5.96
C SER A 99 -18.04 8.26 -7.07
N LYS A 100 -18.32 8.79 -8.26
CA LYS A 100 -17.43 8.63 -9.42
C LYS A 100 -16.21 9.52 -9.32
N ILE A 101 -15.02 8.93 -9.49
CA ILE A 101 -13.75 9.67 -9.52
C ILE A 101 -13.56 10.31 -10.89
N LEU A 102 -13.43 11.64 -10.89
CA LEU A 102 -13.20 12.43 -12.09
C LEU A 102 -11.71 12.61 -12.35
N THR A 103 -11.31 12.79 -13.61
CA THR A 103 -9.92 13.05 -14.02
C THR A 103 -9.28 14.25 -13.33
N LYS A 104 -10.09 15.28 -13.02
CA LYS A 104 -9.64 16.49 -12.28
C LYS A 104 -9.51 16.28 -10.76
N SER A 105 -9.92 15.11 -10.25
CA SER A 105 -9.94 14.83 -8.81
C SER A 105 -8.81 13.88 -8.40
N TYR A 106 -7.63 13.98 -9.02
CA TYR A 106 -6.45 13.27 -8.59
C TYR A 106 -5.20 14.14 -8.68
N GLY A 107 -4.21 13.81 -7.87
CA GLY A 107 -2.85 14.35 -7.90
C GLY A 107 -1.83 13.21 -7.95
N ILE A 108 -0.56 13.58 -7.95
CA ILE A 108 0.55 12.62 -7.89
C ILE A 108 1.18 12.71 -6.49
N ASP A 109 1.30 11.59 -5.84
CA ASP A 109 1.90 11.44 -4.51
C ASP A 109 3.44 11.47 -4.59
N GLY A 110 4.12 11.67 -3.47
CA GLY A 110 5.58 11.68 -3.37
C GLY A 110 6.26 10.38 -3.81
N CYS A 111 5.54 9.27 -3.91
CA CYS A 111 6.02 8.02 -4.50
C CYS A 111 5.61 7.84 -5.98
N SER A 112 5.19 8.90 -6.64
CA SER A 112 4.74 8.94 -8.04
C SER A 112 3.40 8.22 -8.33
N ALA A 113 2.73 7.67 -7.32
CA ALA A 113 1.45 7.01 -7.51
C ALA A 113 0.30 8.03 -7.58
N PRO A 114 -0.76 7.78 -8.38
CA PRO A 114 -1.97 8.58 -8.33
C PRO A 114 -2.61 8.56 -6.95
N GLN A 115 -3.03 9.73 -6.46
CA GLN A 115 -3.80 9.93 -5.25
C GLN A 115 -5.13 10.60 -5.59
N TYR A 116 -6.22 10.02 -5.13
CA TYR A 116 -7.57 10.48 -5.48
C TYR A 116 -8.14 11.36 -4.37
N ALA A 117 -8.77 12.45 -4.76
CA ALA A 117 -9.42 13.38 -3.84
C ALA A 117 -10.89 13.00 -3.65
N PHE A 118 -11.33 13.02 -2.40
CA PHE A 118 -12.70 12.72 -1.98
C PHE A 118 -13.22 13.82 -1.06
N LYS A 119 -14.51 14.07 -1.11
CA LYS A 119 -15.20 14.83 -0.07
C LYS A 119 -15.21 14.01 1.23
N ILE A 120 -15.22 14.67 2.38
CA ILE A 120 -15.29 14.00 3.68
C ILE A 120 -16.50 13.05 3.76
N LYS A 121 -17.65 13.45 3.22
CA LYS A 121 -18.85 12.60 3.14
C LYS A 121 -18.58 11.30 2.37
N GLU A 122 -17.91 11.38 1.22
CA GLU A 122 -17.57 10.22 0.38
C GLU A 122 -16.61 9.27 1.12
N LEU A 123 -15.62 9.83 1.82
CA LEU A 123 -14.71 9.06 2.66
C LEU A 123 -15.44 8.37 3.82
N SER A 124 -16.37 9.07 4.48
CA SER A 124 -17.21 8.49 5.54
C SER A 124 -18.08 7.35 5.00
N THR A 125 -18.68 7.52 3.82
CA THR A 125 -19.44 6.45 3.14
C THR A 125 -18.54 5.25 2.86
N ALA A 126 -17.31 5.47 2.38
CA ALA A 126 -16.37 4.38 2.11
C ALA A 126 -16.01 3.59 3.39
N LEU A 127 -15.81 4.27 4.52
CA LEU A 127 -15.55 3.61 5.80
C LEU A 127 -16.75 2.79 6.29
N ILE A 128 -17.97 3.31 6.15
CA ILE A 128 -19.21 2.57 6.47
C ILE A 128 -19.32 1.33 5.58
N ASN A 129 -19.10 1.45 4.29
CA ASN A 129 -19.18 0.33 3.36
C ASN A 129 -18.07 -0.70 3.60
N LEU A 130 -16.86 -0.26 3.99
CA LEU A 130 -15.78 -1.15 4.45
C LEU A 130 -16.20 -1.95 5.70
N PHE A 131 -16.82 -1.28 6.68
CA PHE A 131 -17.37 -1.92 7.87
C PHE A 131 -18.47 -2.94 7.52
N LYS A 132 -19.38 -2.59 6.60
CA LYS A 132 -20.40 -3.52 6.09
C LYS A 132 -19.77 -4.74 5.41
N SER A 133 -18.72 -4.54 4.60
CA SER A 133 -17.99 -5.63 3.94
C SER A 133 -17.32 -6.57 4.95
N TYR A 134 -16.82 -6.05 6.06
CA TYR A 134 -16.18 -6.85 7.10
C TYR A 134 -17.20 -7.65 7.94
N ASN A 135 -18.27 -7.03 8.38
CA ASN A 135 -19.21 -7.60 9.34
C ASN A 135 -20.43 -8.29 8.72
N PHE A 136 -20.80 -7.88 7.52
CA PHE A 136 -22.00 -8.35 6.83
C PHE A 136 -21.65 -8.86 5.43
N LYS A 137 -22.67 -9.27 4.67
CA LYS A 137 -22.51 -9.66 3.27
C LYS A 137 -22.66 -8.42 2.38
N PHE A 138 -21.54 -7.79 2.02
CA PHE A 138 -21.45 -6.65 1.11
C PHE A 138 -20.35 -6.89 0.09
N GLU A 139 -20.11 -5.94 -0.83
CA GLU A 139 -19.08 -6.05 -1.86
C GLU A 139 -17.71 -6.39 -1.29
N PHE A 140 -17.00 -7.31 -1.92
CA PHE A 140 -15.64 -7.73 -1.55
C PHE A 140 -15.48 -8.24 -0.10
N SER A 141 -16.55 -8.77 0.54
CA SER A 141 -16.53 -9.19 1.95
C SER A 141 -15.33 -10.09 2.29
N GLU A 142 -15.08 -11.11 1.48
CA GLU A 142 -13.96 -12.04 1.73
C GLU A 142 -12.59 -11.35 1.62
N GLN A 143 -12.41 -10.48 0.63
CA GLN A 143 -11.16 -9.75 0.43
C GLN A 143 -10.92 -8.74 1.55
N VAL A 144 -11.97 -8.04 1.97
CA VAL A 144 -11.91 -7.08 3.08
C VAL A 144 -11.60 -7.78 4.40
N LYS A 145 -12.26 -8.90 4.70
CA LYS A 145 -11.98 -9.72 5.90
C LYS A 145 -10.52 -10.18 5.91
N ARG A 146 -10.02 -10.73 4.80
CA ARG A 146 -8.63 -11.16 4.68
C ARG A 146 -7.65 -10.00 4.90
N MET A 147 -7.92 -8.83 4.30
CA MET A 147 -7.08 -7.65 4.45
C MET A 147 -7.06 -7.17 5.90
N ILE A 148 -8.21 -6.96 6.52
CA ILE A 148 -8.30 -6.45 7.90
C ILE A 148 -7.70 -7.46 8.88
N ASN A 149 -8.00 -8.74 8.75
CA ASN A 149 -7.41 -9.78 9.60
C ASN A 149 -5.87 -9.83 9.47
N SER A 150 -5.35 -9.67 8.25
CA SER A 150 -3.90 -9.59 8.04
C SER A 150 -3.28 -8.38 8.74
N ILE A 151 -3.94 -7.23 8.72
CA ILE A 151 -3.51 -6.01 9.43
C ILE A 151 -3.50 -6.26 10.94
N LEU A 152 -4.59 -6.80 11.48
CA LEU A 152 -4.72 -7.09 12.91
C LEU A 152 -3.70 -8.12 13.41
N GLN A 153 -3.38 -9.13 12.59
CA GLN A 153 -2.39 -10.15 12.93
C GLN A 153 -0.95 -9.64 12.85
N ASN A 154 -0.68 -8.65 12.00
CA ASN A 154 0.67 -8.19 11.68
C ASN A 154 0.86 -6.67 11.88
N PRO A 155 0.58 -6.13 13.07
CA PRO A 155 0.57 -4.68 13.29
C PRO A 155 1.91 -4.00 12.99
N LEU A 156 3.05 -4.68 13.24
CA LEU A 156 4.38 -4.11 12.97
C LEU A 156 4.63 -3.84 11.48
N TYR A 157 4.02 -4.63 10.58
CA TYR A 157 4.14 -4.39 9.14
C TYR A 157 3.33 -3.18 8.64
N ILE A 158 2.49 -2.59 9.50
CA ILE A 158 1.71 -1.40 9.15
C ILE A 158 2.53 -0.13 9.36
N GLY A 159 3.08 0.07 10.55
CA GLY A 159 3.81 1.30 10.90
C GLY A 159 5.26 1.07 11.30
N GLY A 160 5.61 -0.12 11.77
CA GLY A 160 6.91 -0.43 12.35
C GLY A 160 6.91 -0.45 13.87
N THR A 161 8.09 -0.59 14.45
CA THR A 161 8.27 -0.64 15.91
C THR A 161 8.00 0.73 16.52
N ASN A 162 7.23 0.76 17.62
CA ASN A 162 6.90 1.97 18.39
C ASN A 162 6.12 3.07 17.65
N ASN A 163 5.57 2.79 16.49
CA ASN A 163 4.69 3.74 15.81
C ASN A 163 3.25 3.68 16.32
N LEU A 164 2.56 4.81 16.21
CA LEU A 164 1.18 4.96 16.68
C LEU A 164 0.25 3.90 16.10
N ASP A 165 0.28 3.72 14.77
CA ASP A 165 -0.57 2.76 14.06
C ASP A 165 -0.40 1.33 14.60
N SER A 166 0.86 0.88 14.72
CA SER A 166 1.19 -0.44 15.24
C SER A 166 0.70 -0.63 16.69
N ASN A 167 0.82 0.42 17.52
CA ASN A 167 0.40 0.38 18.92
C ASN A 167 -1.13 0.40 19.04
N LEU A 168 -1.83 1.22 18.26
CA LEU A 168 -3.30 1.25 18.24
C LEU A 168 -3.88 -0.11 17.81
N ILE A 169 -3.31 -0.74 16.78
CA ILE A 169 -3.75 -2.07 16.31
C ILE A 169 -3.54 -3.12 17.40
N LYS A 170 -2.39 -3.09 18.12
CA LYS A 170 -2.12 -4.02 19.23
C LYS A 170 -3.13 -3.86 20.38
N ILE A 171 -3.46 -2.62 20.73
CA ILE A 171 -4.43 -2.33 21.80
C ILE A 171 -5.84 -2.77 21.38
N SER A 172 -6.26 -2.48 20.15
CA SER A 172 -7.60 -2.83 19.67
C SER A 172 -7.82 -4.35 19.56
N LYS A 173 -6.75 -5.13 19.42
CA LYS A 173 -6.83 -6.59 19.34
C LYS A 173 -7.19 -7.24 20.69
N ASN A 174 -6.97 -6.54 21.80
CA ASN A 174 -7.20 -7.03 23.16
C ASN A 174 -8.59 -6.64 23.70
N LYS A 175 -9.45 -6.09 22.87
CA LYS A 175 -10.85 -5.79 23.17
C LYS A 175 -11.78 -6.66 22.33
#